data_fde70b03a6401147625897ad1ab82f1a
#
_entry.id   fde70b03a6401147625897ad1ab82f1a
#
_cell.length_a   1.000
_cell.length_b   1.000
_cell.length_c   1.000
_cell.angle_alpha   90.00
_cell.angle_beta   90.00
_cell.angle_gamma   90.00
#
_symmetry.space_group_name_H-M   'P 1'
#
loop_
_entity.id
_entity.type
_entity.pdbx_description
1 polymer ?
#
loop_
_entity_poly.entity_id
_entity_poly.type
_entity_poly.pdbx_seq_one_letter_code
_entity_poly.pdbx_strand_id
1 'polypeptide(L)'
;MGKKADKAKLKSILKACRLTDGLFAKLIRNFMAFHTEQAVAQYIRAEIRALGCSPSFKPIVGSADGGAEPHHRPKNTPFKKGFCVIDFGFKVNGYCSDLTRTIYLGTPSKQERRLYNLVLAAQQKPLKQLKHGAKAAELFEISAKHLGRYRGHFIHGLGHGLGKHIHIKPYMKSTSFDVLKEGDIVTVEPGIYFSGKFGIRIEDDYLITRNGARLLSKATSRLIVLPLPAKRGKKS
;
A
#
# COMPACT_ATOMS: atom_id res chain seq x y z
N MET A 1 -30.92 -11.50 -5.43
CA MET A 1 -29.81 -11.87 -4.51
C MET A 1 -28.68 -10.82 -4.46
N GLY A 2 -28.51 -9.91 -5.42
CA GLY A 2 -27.34 -9.02 -5.53
C GLY A 2 -27.17 -7.98 -4.40
N LYS A 3 -28.18 -7.16 -4.10
CA LYS A 3 -28.03 -6.00 -3.20
C LYS A 3 -27.66 -6.30 -1.74
N LYS A 4 -28.07 -7.46 -1.18
CA LYS A 4 -27.78 -7.84 0.21
C LYS A 4 -26.35 -8.39 0.36
N ALA A 5 -25.89 -9.16 -0.61
CA ALA A 5 -24.52 -9.67 -0.67
C ALA A 5 -23.49 -8.55 -0.86
N ASP A 6 -23.80 -7.54 -1.69
CA ASP A 6 -22.94 -6.37 -1.90
C ASP A 6 -22.77 -5.51 -0.64
N LYS A 7 -23.86 -5.35 0.17
CA LYS A 7 -23.79 -4.65 1.46
C LYS A 7 -22.91 -5.39 2.48
N ALA A 8 -23.00 -6.73 2.55
CA ALA A 8 -22.20 -7.54 3.47
C ALA A 8 -20.70 -7.51 3.08
N LYS A 9 -20.40 -7.62 1.77
CA LYS A 9 -19.05 -7.44 1.20
C LYS A 9 -18.48 -6.09 1.63
N LEU A 10 -19.19 -5.01 1.32
CA LEU A 10 -18.71 -3.65 1.62
C LEU A 10 -18.51 -3.44 3.13
N LYS A 11 -19.42 -3.93 3.98
CA LYS A 11 -19.30 -3.85 5.44
C LYS A 11 -18.03 -4.56 5.93
N SER A 12 -17.72 -5.74 5.39
CA SER A 12 -16.53 -6.52 5.76
C SER A 12 -15.24 -5.83 5.33
N ILE A 13 -15.18 -5.32 4.09
CA ILE A 13 -14.00 -4.58 3.58
C ILE A 13 -13.79 -3.27 4.35
N LEU A 14 -14.85 -2.51 4.62
CA LEU A 14 -14.77 -1.31 5.47
C LEU A 14 -14.25 -1.61 6.89
N LYS A 15 -14.62 -2.77 7.46
CA LYS A 15 -14.08 -3.22 8.74
C LYS A 15 -12.60 -3.56 8.59
N ALA A 16 -12.22 -4.28 7.53
CA ALA A 16 -10.82 -4.63 7.24
C ALA A 16 -9.95 -3.37 7.08
N CYS A 17 -10.37 -2.39 6.27
CA CYS A 17 -9.65 -1.12 6.09
C CYS A 17 -9.46 -0.37 7.43
N ARG A 18 -10.52 -0.28 8.26
CA ARG A 18 -10.42 0.36 9.59
C ARG A 18 -9.43 -0.34 10.52
N LEU A 19 -9.39 -1.68 10.50
CA LEU A 19 -8.43 -2.45 11.30
C LEU A 19 -7.01 -2.24 10.78
N THR A 20 -6.82 -2.18 9.46
CA THR A 20 -5.53 -1.90 8.82
C THR A 20 -5.03 -0.50 9.19
N ASP A 21 -5.87 0.53 9.08
CA ASP A 21 -5.55 1.90 9.49
C ASP A 21 -5.18 1.98 10.97
N GLY A 22 -5.94 1.31 11.84
CA GLY A 22 -5.70 1.28 13.28
C GLY A 22 -4.37 0.60 13.63
N LEU A 23 -4.08 -0.54 12.99
CA LEU A 23 -2.80 -1.25 13.18
C LEU A 23 -1.63 -0.44 12.63
N PHE A 24 -1.77 0.20 11.45
CA PHE A 24 -0.73 1.09 10.92
C PHE A 24 -0.42 2.22 11.90
N ALA A 25 -1.44 2.90 12.44
CA ALA A 25 -1.25 3.95 13.43
C ALA A 25 -0.58 3.43 14.72
N LYS A 26 -0.95 2.23 15.20
CA LYS A 26 -0.32 1.58 16.35
C LYS A 26 1.13 1.22 16.06
N LEU A 27 1.42 0.69 14.88
CA LEU A 27 2.77 0.37 14.43
C LEU A 27 3.67 1.60 14.41
N ILE A 28 3.21 2.71 13.83
CA ILE A 28 4.00 3.95 13.74
C ILE A 28 4.33 4.51 15.13
N ARG A 29 3.38 4.52 16.07
CA ARG A 29 3.63 4.96 17.46
C ARG A 29 4.69 4.12 18.17
N ASN A 30 4.77 2.83 17.85
CA ASN A 30 5.69 1.88 18.50
C ASN A 30 6.90 1.53 17.62
N PHE A 31 7.09 2.20 16.47
CA PHE A 31 8.07 1.77 15.47
C PHE A 31 9.50 1.69 16.01
N MET A 32 9.86 2.57 16.94
CA MET A 32 11.20 2.61 17.55
C MET A 32 11.55 1.37 18.41
N ALA A 33 10.55 0.56 18.78
CA ALA A 33 10.78 -0.71 19.48
C ALA A 33 11.28 -1.83 18.53
N PHE A 34 11.18 -1.64 17.22
CA PHE A 34 11.61 -2.62 16.23
C PHE A 34 12.97 -2.28 15.66
N HIS A 35 13.79 -3.30 15.42
CA HIS A 35 15.15 -3.14 14.91
C HIS A 35 15.33 -3.74 13.51
N THR A 36 14.39 -4.57 13.05
CA THR A 36 14.48 -5.30 11.77
C THR A 36 13.12 -5.36 11.07
N GLU A 37 13.14 -5.52 9.74
CA GLU A 37 11.96 -5.72 8.92
C GLU A 37 11.14 -6.92 9.38
N GLN A 38 11.82 -8.02 9.73
CA GLN A 38 11.17 -9.24 10.19
C GLN A 38 10.43 -9.05 11.52
N ALA A 39 10.99 -8.24 12.45
CA ALA A 39 10.32 -7.91 13.71
C ALA A 39 9.02 -7.15 13.47
N VAL A 40 9.01 -6.16 12.56
CA VAL A 40 7.80 -5.44 12.16
C VAL A 40 6.78 -6.38 11.52
N ALA A 41 7.20 -7.22 10.58
CA ALA A 41 6.29 -8.16 9.93
C ALA A 41 5.71 -9.22 10.90
N GLN A 42 6.48 -9.65 11.89
CA GLN A 42 6.02 -10.54 12.96
C GLN A 42 4.99 -9.84 13.84
N TYR A 43 5.26 -8.61 14.24
CA TYR A 43 4.33 -7.78 15.01
C TYR A 43 3.00 -7.60 14.28
N ILE A 44 3.02 -7.20 13.00
CA ILE A 44 1.81 -7.07 12.18
C ILE A 44 1.00 -8.37 12.20
N ARG A 45 1.62 -9.51 11.97
CA ARG A 45 0.94 -10.82 11.98
C ARG A 45 0.35 -11.17 13.35
N ALA A 46 1.08 -10.87 14.43
CA ALA A 46 0.63 -11.14 15.79
C ALA A 46 -0.62 -10.30 16.13
N GLU A 47 -0.60 -9.01 15.82
CA GLU A 47 -1.73 -8.10 16.05
C GLU A 47 -2.97 -8.50 15.24
N ILE A 48 -2.79 -8.88 13.97
CA ILE A 48 -3.90 -9.36 13.12
C ILE A 48 -4.54 -10.61 13.76
N ARG A 49 -3.73 -11.57 14.23
CA ARG A 49 -4.23 -12.78 14.88
C ARG A 49 -4.90 -12.51 16.22
N ALA A 50 -4.35 -11.60 17.02
CA ALA A 50 -4.92 -11.20 18.31
C ALA A 50 -6.34 -10.62 18.17
N LEU A 51 -6.67 -10.07 17.01
CA LEU A 51 -8.01 -9.57 16.67
C LEU A 51 -8.92 -10.65 16.04
N GLY A 52 -8.51 -11.93 16.08
CA GLY A 52 -9.27 -13.05 15.49
C GLY A 52 -9.37 -12.99 13.97
N CYS A 53 -8.45 -12.28 13.31
CA CYS A 53 -8.41 -12.12 11.86
C CYS A 53 -7.22 -12.87 11.24
N SER A 54 -7.21 -12.95 9.91
CA SER A 54 -6.04 -13.39 9.14
C SER A 54 -5.51 -12.24 8.28
N PRO A 55 -4.21 -12.24 7.94
CA PRO A 55 -3.69 -11.29 6.97
C PRO A 55 -4.26 -11.57 5.57
N SER A 56 -4.47 -10.52 4.78
CA SER A 56 -4.85 -10.64 3.36
C SER A 56 -3.78 -11.36 2.56
N PHE A 57 -2.51 -11.10 2.91
CA PHE A 57 -1.29 -11.69 2.35
C PHE A 57 -0.15 -11.61 3.38
N LYS A 58 1.02 -12.13 3.04
CA LYS A 58 2.22 -12.02 3.89
C LYS A 58 2.67 -10.56 3.93
N PRO A 59 2.73 -9.89 5.12
CA PRO A 59 3.18 -8.50 5.19
C PRO A 59 4.54 -8.30 4.53
N ILE A 60 4.67 -7.22 3.76
CA ILE A 60 5.91 -6.76 3.16
C ILE A 60 6.45 -5.64 4.04
N VAL A 61 7.72 -5.73 4.40
CA VAL A 61 8.47 -4.66 5.07
C VAL A 61 9.82 -4.63 4.41
N GLY A 62 10.09 -3.62 3.59
CA GLY A 62 11.34 -3.50 2.85
C GLY A 62 11.99 -2.14 3.09
N SER A 63 13.15 -2.12 3.76
CA SER A 63 13.92 -0.90 4.03
C SER A 63 15.12 -0.78 3.09
N ALA A 64 15.45 0.44 2.69
CA ALA A 64 16.54 0.74 1.77
C ALA A 64 16.49 -0.17 0.52
N ASP A 65 17.54 -0.95 0.28
CA ASP A 65 17.66 -1.88 -0.87
C ASP A 65 16.53 -2.94 -0.91
N GLY A 66 16.03 -3.41 0.25
CA GLY A 66 14.87 -4.29 0.31
C GLY A 66 13.59 -3.64 -0.21
N GLY A 67 13.40 -2.34 -0.01
CA GLY A 67 12.28 -1.60 -0.56
C GLY A 67 12.26 -1.50 -2.09
N ALA A 68 13.38 -1.79 -2.76
CA ALA A 68 13.48 -1.82 -4.22
C ALA A 68 12.79 -3.03 -4.88
N GLU A 69 12.39 -4.02 -4.08
CA GLU A 69 11.68 -5.22 -4.53
C GLU A 69 10.19 -5.10 -4.15
N PRO A 70 9.24 -4.99 -5.10
CA PRO A 70 7.80 -4.85 -4.78
C PRO A 70 7.24 -5.94 -3.86
N HIS A 71 7.74 -7.19 -4.00
CA HIS A 71 7.33 -8.37 -3.21
C HIS A 71 8.42 -8.81 -2.23
N HIS A 72 9.14 -7.87 -1.65
CA HIS A 72 10.23 -8.14 -0.72
C HIS A 72 9.82 -9.03 0.45
N ARG A 73 10.70 -9.97 0.80
CA ARG A 73 10.53 -10.80 2.00
C ARG A 73 11.29 -10.17 3.17
N PRO A 74 10.60 -9.77 4.25
CA PRO A 74 11.23 -9.12 5.40
C PRO A 74 12.41 -9.92 5.96
N LYS A 75 13.56 -9.26 6.08
CA LYS A 75 14.82 -9.86 6.55
C LYS A 75 15.08 -9.54 8.03
N ASN A 76 15.87 -10.38 8.70
CA ASN A 76 16.32 -10.13 10.07
C ASN A 76 17.61 -9.27 10.08
N THR A 77 17.63 -8.24 9.28
CA THR A 77 18.74 -7.26 9.20
C THR A 77 18.31 -5.94 9.84
N PRO A 78 19.21 -5.23 10.53
CA PRO A 78 18.91 -3.92 11.10
C PRO A 78 18.46 -2.93 10.03
N PHE A 79 17.56 -2.04 10.40
CA PHE A 79 17.14 -0.96 9.54
C PHE A 79 18.32 -0.06 9.13
N LYS A 80 18.27 0.40 7.89
CA LYS A 80 19.18 1.40 7.34
C LYS A 80 18.45 2.72 7.14
N LYS A 81 19.19 3.84 7.14
CA LYS A 81 18.62 5.14 6.74
C LYS A 81 18.01 5.06 5.34
N GLY A 82 16.83 5.65 5.15
CA GLY A 82 16.16 5.70 3.86
C GLY A 82 14.68 5.37 3.93
N PHE A 83 14.10 5.13 2.76
CA PHE A 83 12.71 4.71 2.65
C PHE A 83 12.50 3.29 3.18
N CYS A 84 11.36 3.08 3.82
CA CYS A 84 10.90 1.78 4.28
C CYS A 84 9.45 1.59 3.82
N VAL A 85 9.24 0.67 2.89
CA VAL A 85 7.92 0.27 2.41
C VAL A 85 7.31 -0.71 3.41
N ILE A 86 6.08 -0.44 3.83
CA ILE A 86 5.30 -1.28 4.74
C ILE A 86 3.95 -1.53 4.07
N ASP A 87 3.65 -2.80 3.80
CA ASP A 87 2.49 -3.21 3.04
C ASP A 87 1.83 -4.42 3.71
N PHE A 88 0.55 -4.28 4.06
CA PHE A 88 -0.25 -5.31 4.70
C PHE A 88 -1.74 -5.01 4.65
N GLY A 89 -2.55 -6.04 4.83
CA GLY A 89 -4.00 -5.92 4.93
C GLY A 89 -4.61 -6.96 5.86
N PHE A 90 -5.84 -6.71 6.27
CA PHE A 90 -6.67 -7.62 7.04
C PHE A 90 -7.63 -8.40 6.15
N LYS A 91 -7.88 -9.65 6.50
CA LYS A 91 -8.98 -10.44 5.94
C LYS A 91 -10.06 -10.61 7.00
N VAL A 92 -11.24 -9.99 6.76
CA VAL A 92 -12.39 -9.99 7.66
C VAL A 92 -13.60 -10.63 6.97
N ASN A 93 -14.19 -11.65 7.59
CA ASN A 93 -15.29 -12.43 6.98
C ASN A 93 -14.95 -12.92 5.55
N GLY A 94 -13.69 -13.26 5.31
CA GLY A 94 -13.19 -13.71 4.02
C GLY A 94 -12.87 -12.59 3.02
N TYR A 95 -13.06 -11.30 3.35
CA TYR A 95 -12.78 -10.16 2.45
C TYR A 95 -11.53 -9.40 2.87
N CYS A 96 -10.73 -9.01 1.88
CA CYS A 96 -9.43 -8.38 2.04
C CYS A 96 -9.51 -6.85 2.07
N SER A 97 -8.59 -6.21 2.80
CA SER A 97 -8.12 -4.85 2.60
C SER A 97 -6.66 -4.87 2.16
N ASP A 98 -6.19 -3.75 1.65
CA ASP A 98 -4.81 -3.55 1.21
C ASP A 98 -4.33 -2.15 1.55
N LEU A 99 -3.09 -2.03 2.04
CA LEU A 99 -2.53 -0.73 2.40
C LEU A 99 -1.02 -0.75 2.31
N THR A 100 -0.46 0.08 1.43
CA THR A 100 0.97 0.37 1.45
C THR A 100 1.24 1.79 1.92
N ARG A 101 2.19 1.92 2.83
CA ARG A 101 2.79 3.21 3.19
C ARG A 101 4.31 3.10 3.15
N THR A 102 4.93 4.09 2.57
CA THR A 102 6.38 4.27 2.67
C THR A 102 6.69 5.33 3.71
N ILE A 103 7.45 4.97 4.72
CA ILE A 103 8.00 5.89 5.73
C ILE A 103 9.47 6.19 5.43
N TYR A 104 10.06 7.18 6.10
CA TYR A 104 11.48 7.48 6.00
C TYR A 104 12.15 7.35 7.37
N LEU A 105 13.25 6.59 7.42
CA LEU A 105 14.06 6.40 8.63
C LEU A 105 15.29 7.31 8.58
N GLY A 106 15.43 8.20 9.54
CA GLY A 106 16.44 9.26 9.58
C GLY A 106 15.95 10.56 8.94
N THR A 107 16.87 11.38 8.43
CA THR A 107 16.56 12.69 7.83
C THR A 107 16.59 12.58 6.30
N PRO A 108 15.45 12.76 5.59
CA PRO A 108 15.40 12.73 4.14
C PRO A 108 15.97 14.02 3.53
N SER A 109 16.69 13.89 2.43
CA SER A 109 17.13 15.00 1.58
C SER A 109 15.95 15.68 0.87
N LYS A 110 16.19 16.87 0.31
CA LYS A 110 15.20 17.56 -0.53
C LYS A 110 14.80 16.71 -1.77
N GLN A 111 15.74 15.96 -2.35
CA GLN A 111 15.47 15.11 -3.50
C GLN A 111 14.58 13.91 -3.13
N GLU A 112 14.84 13.25 -1.99
CA GLU A 112 14.01 12.13 -1.51
C GLU A 112 12.58 12.58 -1.21
N ARG A 113 12.40 13.74 -0.56
CA ARG A 113 11.06 14.33 -0.37
C ARG A 113 10.34 14.61 -1.69
N ARG A 114 11.07 15.11 -2.72
CA ARG A 114 10.50 15.33 -4.06
C ARG A 114 10.06 14.03 -4.72
N LEU A 115 10.84 12.95 -4.60
CA LEU A 115 10.48 11.64 -5.14
C LEU A 115 9.24 11.07 -4.45
N TYR A 116 9.15 11.16 -3.12
CA TYR A 116 7.96 10.75 -2.38
C TYR A 116 6.71 11.50 -2.86
N ASN A 117 6.81 12.83 -2.93
CA ASN A 117 5.69 13.67 -3.38
C ASN A 117 5.30 13.42 -4.84
N LEU A 118 6.26 13.03 -5.70
CA LEU A 118 5.98 12.63 -7.07
C LEU A 118 5.11 11.35 -7.12
N VAL A 119 5.44 10.33 -6.31
CA VAL A 119 4.64 9.10 -6.21
C VAL A 119 3.27 9.39 -5.62
N LEU A 120 3.19 10.22 -4.58
CA LEU A 120 1.91 10.65 -4.00
C LEU A 120 1.04 11.37 -5.03
N ALA A 121 1.61 12.26 -5.82
CA ALA A 121 0.88 12.93 -6.89
C ALA A 121 0.47 11.95 -8.01
N ALA A 122 1.31 10.95 -8.34
CA ALA A 122 0.97 9.90 -9.29
C ALA A 122 -0.22 9.04 -8.82
N GLN A 123 -0.39 8.83 -7.49
CA GLN A 123 -1.57 8.19 -6.92
C GLN A 123 -2.82 9.08 -7.06
N GLN A 124 -2.68 10.38 -6.83
CA GLN A 124 -3.82 11.31 -6.81
C GLN A 124 -4.33 11.68 -8.21
N LYS A 125 -3.45 11.70 -9.22
CA LYS A 125 -3.82 12.12 -10.58
C LYS A 125 -4.95 11.31 -11.21
N PRO A 126 -4.95 9.96 -11.20
CA PRO A 126 -6.01 9.16 -11.79
C PRO A 126 -7.34 9.26 -11.02
N LEU A 127 -7.35 9.71 -9.75
CA LEU A 127 -8.56 9.74 -8.92
C LEU A 127 -9.68 10.61 -9.52
N LYS A 128 -9.34 11.65 -10.29
CA LYS A 128 -10.32 12.49 -10.98
C LYS A 128 -11.14 11.73 -12.03
N GLN A 129 -10.59 10.64 -12.57
CA GLN A 129 -11.23 9.77 -13.55
C GLN A 129 -11.60 8.40 -12.99
N LEU A 130 -11.32 8.15 -11.71
CA LEU A 130 -11.63 6.89 -11.03
C LEU A 130 -13.13 6.81 -10.73
N LYS A 131 -13.91 6.24 -11.68
CA LYS A 131 -15.37 6.12 -11.59
C LYS A 131 -15.87 4.97 -12.44
N HIS A 132 -17.17 4.68 -12.32
CA HIS A 132 -17.85 3.74 -13.23
C HIS A 132 -17.59 4.12 -14.70
N GLY A 133 -17.30 3.11 -15.54
CA GLY A 133 -17.00 3.27 -16.96
C GLY A 133 -15.55 3.68 -17.27
N ALA A 134 -14.72 3.96 -16.27
CA ALA A 134 -13.31 4.28 -16.52
C ALA A 134 -12.55 3.05 -17.02
N LYS A 135 -11.74 3.22 -18.07
CA LYS A 135 -10.88 2.16 -18.60
C LYS A 135 -9.61 2.02 -17.74
N ALA A 136 -9.35 0.83 -17.29
CA ALA A 136 -8.25 0.53 -16.38
C ALA A 136 -6.86 0.92 -16.94
N ALA A 137 -6.64 0.71 -18.25
CA ALA A 137 -5.40 1.10 -18.91
C ALA A 137 -5.20 2.63 -18.95
N GLU A 138 -6.27 3.41 -19.15
CA GLU A 138 -6.18 4.88 -19.16
C GLU A 138 -5.80 5.43 -17.77
N LEU A 139 -6.33 4.85 -16.70
CA LEU A 139 -5.97 5.22 -15.32
C LEU A 139 -4.49 4.92 -15.04
N PHE A 140 -3.98 3.77 -15.50
CA PHE A 140 -2.56 3.44 -15.41
C PHE A 140 -1.72 4.49 -16.15
N GLU A 141 -2.09 4.84 -17.40
CA GLU A 141 -1.33 5.80 -18.20
C GLU A 141 -1.28 7.19 -17.58
N ILE A 142 -2.36 7.66 -16.96
CA ILE A 142 -2.39 8.93 -16.23
C ILE A 142 -1.34 8.94 -15.11
N SER A 143 -1.27 7.89 -14.32
CA SER A 143 -0.31 7.75 -13.23
C SER A 143 1.12 7.63 -13.77
N ALA A 144 1.35 6.73 -14.73
CA ALA A 144 2.65 6.48 -15.33
C ALA A 144 3.22 7.72 -16.04
N LYS A 145 2.37 8.47 -16.77
CA LYS A 145 2.75 9.74 -17.42
C LYS A 145 3.18 10.79 -16.38
N HIS A 146 2.51 10.84 -15.23
CA HIS A 146 2.86 11.79 -14.16
C HIS A 146 4.25 11.53 -13.57
N LEU A 147 4.70 10.28 -13.53
CA LEU A 147 6.04 9.92 -13.08
C LEU A 147 7.15 10.40 -14.03
N GLY A 148 6.83 10.81 -15.27
CA GLY A 148 7.74 11.40 -16.22
C GLY A 148 8.97 10.52 -16.47
N ARG A 149 10.18 11.05 -16.28
CA ARG A 149 11.44 10.30 -16.46
C ARG A 149 11.59 9.08 -15.56
N TYR A 150 10.77 8.95 -14.51
CA TYR A 150 10.78 7.81 -13.60
C TYR A 150 9.78 6.71 -13.98
N ARG A 151 9.02 6.89 -15.10
CA ARG A 151 8.08 5.89 -15.59
C ARG A 151 8.69 4.48 -15.71
N GLY A 152 9.94 4.37 -16.17
CA GLY A 152 10.64 3.09 -16.29
C GLY A 152 10.92 2.37 -14.97
N HIS A 153 10.78 3.08 -13.84
CA HIS A 153 10.88 2.50 -12.50
C HIS A 153 9.51 2.06 -11.93
N PHE A 154 8.40 2.30 -12.63
CA PHE A 154 7.06 1.83 -12.28
C PHE A 154 6.80 0.49 -12.98
N ILE A 155 7.15 -0.62 -12.32
CA ILE A 155 7.30 -1.95 -12.90
C ILE A 155 6.12 -2.90 -12.65
N HIS A 156 5.02 -2.40 -12.09
CA HIS A 156 3.77 -3.17 -11.87
C HIS A 156 2.54 -2.36 -12.29
N GLY A 157 1.35 -2.93 -12.14
CA GLY A 157 0.10 -2.22 -12.42
C GLY A 157 -0.18 -1.09 -11.44
N LEU A 158 -1.07 -0.17 -11.82
CA LEU A 158 -1.55 0.89 -10.94
C LEU A 158 -2.39 0.34 -9.78
N GLY A 159 -2.95 -0.86 -9.93
CA GLY A 159 -3.77 -1.50 -8.91
C GLY A 159 -4.62 -2.63 -9.47
N HIS A 160 -5.44 -3.17 -8.59
CA HIS A 160 -6.29 -4.32 -8.86
C HIS A 160 -7.60 -4.26 -8.07
N GLY A 161 -8.54 -5.11 -8.44
CA GLY A 161 -9.76 -5.30 -7.66
C GLY A 161 -9.50 -6.03 -6.35
N LEU A 162 -10.35 -5.74 -5.36
CA LEU A 162 -10.34 -6.32 -4.02
C LEU A 162 -11.64 -7.08 -3.71
N GLY A 163 -11.49 -8.26 -3.08
CA GLY A 163 -12.62 -9.08 -2.72
C GLY A 163 -12.27 -10.15 -1.70
N LYS A 164 -12.72 -11.38 -1.93
CA LYS A 164 -12.30 -12.56 -1.15
C LYS A 164 -10.84 -12.97 -1.42
N HIS A 165 -10.34 -12.61 -2.58
CA HIS A 165 -8.94 -12.72 -2.97
C HIS A 165 -8.35 -11.32 -3.09
N ILE A 166 -7.06 -11.21 -2.82
CA ILE A 166 -6.34 -9.93 -2.83
C ILE A 166 -6.22 -9.36 -4.25
N HIS A 167 -5.96 -10.17 -5.23
CA HIS A 167 -5.80 -9.78 -6.62
C HIS A 167 -6.94 -10.35 -7.46
N ILE A 168 -7.93 -9.52 -7.80
CA ILE A 168 -9.03 -9.86 -8.72
C ILE A 168 -9.19 -8.75 -9.76
N LYS A 169 -9.95 -9.02 -10.82
CA LYS A 169 -10.37 -7.95 -11.75
C LYS A 169 -11.22 -6.88 -11.05
N PRO A 170 -11.12 -5.60 -11.56
CA PRO A 170 -10.34 -5.14 -12.71
C PRO A 170 -8.84 -4.99 -12.37
N TYR A 171 -7.95 -5.26 -13.36
CA TYR A 171 -6.51 -5.01 -13.23
C TYR A 171 -6.15 -3.71 -13.94
N MET A 172 -5.63 -2.72 -13.22
CA MET A 172 -5.23 -1.41 -13.79
C MET A 172 -3.77 -1.46 -14.24
N LYS A 173 -3.53 -1.94 -15.46
CA LYS A 173 -2.21 -2.00 -16.13
C LYS A 173 -2.31 -1.56 -17.58
N SER A 174 -1.20 -1.18 -18.21
CA SER A 174 -1.16 -0.66 -19.59
C SER A 174 -1.83 -1.55 -20.62
N THR A 175 -1.77 -2.88 -20.43
CA THR A 175 -2.35 -3.87 -21.35
C THR A 175 -3.76 -4.33 -20.97
N SER A 176 -4.41 -3.66 -20.01
CA SER A 176 -5.72 -4.08 -19.53
C SER A 176 -6.86 -3.63 -20.46
N PHE A 177 -7.82 -4.50 -20.68
CA PHE A 177 -9.11 -4.19 -21.31
C PHE A 177 -10.24 -4.04 -20.29
N ASP A 178 -9.93 -4.11 -19.00
CA ASP A 178 -10.93 -4.03 -17.95
C ASP A 178 -11.52 -2.60 -17.86
N VAL A 179 -12.82 -2.54 -17.56
CA VAL A 179 -13.57 -1.30 -17.33
C VAL A 179 -14.15 -1.36 -15.92
N LEU A 180 -13.93 -0.31 -15.14
CA LEU A 180 -14.39 -0.23 -13.75
C LEU A 180 -15.92 -0.14 -13.69
N LYS A 181 -16.51 -0.85 -12.75
CA LYS A 181 -17.96 -0.87 -12.51
C LYS A 181 -18.30 -0.28 -11.16
N GLU A 182 -19.49 0.33 -11.07
CA GLU A 182 -20.04 0.75 -9.78
C GLU A 182 -20.12 -0.43 -8.82
N GLY A 183 -19.62 -0.27 -7.60
CA GLY A 183 -19.49 -1.32 -6.59
C GLY A 183 -18.16 -2.09 -6.60
N ASP A 184 -17.31 -1.89 -7.59
CA ASP A 184 -15.95 -2.41 -7.55
C ASP A 184 -15.18 -1.77 -6.39
N ILE A 185 -14.35 -2.54 -5.72
CA ILE A 185 -13.36 -2.04 -4.79
C ILE A 185 -12.00 -2.32 -5.39
N VAL A 186 -11.18 -1.29 -5.51
CA VAL A 186 -9.89 -1.35 -6.20
C VAL A 186 -8.80 -0.67 -5.37
N THR A 187 -7.55 -1.13 -5.52
CA THR A 187 -6.37 -0.43 -5.02
C THR A 187 -5.92 0.64 -6.00
N VAL A 188 -5.25 1.69 -5.53
CA VAL A 188 -4.48 2.63 -6.36
C VAL A 188 -3.12 2.80 -5.71
N GLU A 189 -2.08 2.20 -6.31
CA GLU A 189 -0.80 1.90 -5.67
C GLU A 189 0.43 2.20 -6.54
N PRO A 190 0.58 3.38 -7.16
CA PRO A 190 1.78 3.64 -7.93
C PRO A 190 3.03 3.50 -7.07
N GLY A 191 4.10 3.01 -7.70
CA GLY A 191 5.40 2.89 -7.05
C GLY A 191 6.55 3.13 -8.02
N ILE A 192 7.69 3.55 -7.49
CA ILE A 192 8.96 3.63 -8.23
C ILE A 192 10.02 2.83 -7.47
N TYR A 193 10.79 2.05 -8.20
CA TYR A 193 11.76 1.11 -7.62
C TYR A 193 13.12 1.27 -8.30
N PHE A 194 14.12 1.62 -7.50
CA PHE A 194 15.51 1.75 -7.95
C PHE A 194 16.31 0.54 -7.46
N SER A 195 16.57 -0.40 -8.37
CA SER A 195 17.26 -1.66 -8.05
C SER A 195 18.51 -1.43 -7.18
N GLY A 196 18.62 -2.20 -6.09
CA GLY A 196 19.71 -2.14 -5.13
C GLY A 196 19.78 -0.86 -4.30
N LYS A 197 18.76 0.04 -4.38
CA LYS A 197 18.78 1.31 -3.66
C LYS A 197 17.55 1.47 -2.75
N PHE A 198 16.36 1.66 -3.31
CA PHE A 198 15.12 1.85 -2.57
C PHE A 198 13.90 1.75 -3.46
N GLY A 199 12.73 1.62 -2.86
CA GLY A 199 11.43 1.79 -3.49
C GLY A 199 10.53 2.74 -2.70
N ILE A 200 9.53 3.29 -3.38
CA ILE A 200 8.46 4.09 -2.81
C ILE A 200 7.15 3.57 -3.41
N ARG A 201 6.20 3.13 -2.58
CA ARG A 201 4.83 2.80 -2.97
C ARG A 201 3.86 3.46 -1.98
N ILE A 202 2.77 4.01 -2.50
CA ILE A 202 1.69 4.59 -1.71
C ILE A 202 0.39 4.03 -2.26
N GLU A 203 -0.40 3.40 -1.41
CA GLU A 203 -1.58 2.65 -1.80
C GLU A 203 -2.76 2.93 -0.88
N ASP A 204 -3.93 3.01 -1.48
CA ASP A 204 -5.21 3.06 -0.79
C ASP A 204 -6.27 2.27 -1.53
N ASP A 205 -7.26 1.78 -0.76
CA ASP A 205 -8.46 1.11 -1.25
C ASP A 205 -9.56 2.14 -1.59
N TYR A 206 -10.21 1.97 -2.75
CA TYR A 206 -11.29 2.84 -3.23
C TYR A 206 -12.52 2.02 -3.63
N LEU A 207 -13.71 2.50 -3.22
CA LEU A 207 -14.99 2.03 -3.73
C LEU A 207 -15.37 2.87 -4.95
N ILE A 208 -15.60 2.23 -6.08
CA ILE A 208 -16.06 2.87 -7.31
C ILE A 208 -17.55 3.21 -7.19
N THR A 209 -17.89 4.45 -7.47
CA THR A 209 -19.26 4.95 -7.56
C THR A 209 -19.59 5.41 -8.97
N ARG A 210 -20.85 5.73 -9.25
CA ARG A 210 -21.28 6.20 -10.56
C ARG A 210 -20.49 7.44 -11.03
N ASN A 211 -20.26 8.40 -10.14
CA ASN A 211 -19.69 9.72 -10.50
C ASN A 211 -18.27 9.95 -9.97
N GLY A 212 -17.64 8.97 -9.33
CA GLY A 212 -16.30 9.09 -8.74
C GLY A 212 -15.90 7.86 -7.95
N ALA A 213 -15.00 8.04 -6.98
CA ALA A 213 -14.59 6.99 -6.07
C ALA A 213 -14.56 7.48 -4.63
N ARG A 214 -14.86 6.58 -3.70
CA ARG A 214 -14.79 6.84 -2.27
C ARG A 214 -13.58 6.16 -1.67
N LEU A 215 -12.69 6.93 -1.06
CA LEU A 215 -11.55 6.42 -0.30
C LEU A 215 -12.05 5.61 0.91
N LEU A 216 -11.47 4.43 1.12
CA LEU A 216 -11.81 3.53 2.23
C LEU A 216 -10.77 3.55 3.33
N SER A 217 -9.50 3.81 3.02
CA SER A 217 -8.39 3.94 3.96
C SER A 217 -8.37 5.34 4.58
N LYS A 218 -7.90 5.45 5.82
CA LYS A 218 -7.76 6.74 6.55
C LYS A 218 -6.33 7.01 7.02
N ALA A 219 -5.43 6.05 6.87
CA ALA A 219 -4.02 6.24 7.19
C ALA A 219 -3.44 7.38 6.36
N THR A 220 -2.67 8.27 6.98
CA THR A 220 -2.08 9.41 6.27
C THR A 220 -1.18 8.94 5.11
N SER A 221 -1.35 9.56 3.95
CA SER A 221 -0.45 9.38 2.80
C SER A 221 0.71 10.38 2.78
N ARG A 222 0.80 11.29 3.77
CA ARG A 222 1.97 12.18 3.91
C ARG A 222 3.19 11.40 4.37
N LEU A 223 4.38 11.83 3.93
CA LEU A 223 5.64 11.21 4.37
C LEU A 223 5.82 11.28 5.88
N ILE A 224 5.81 10.12 6.53
CA ILE A 224 6.15 9.98 7.95
C ILE A 224 7.66 9.82 8.03
N VAL A 225 8.30 10.68 8.84
CA VAL A 225 9.74 10.64 9.10
C VAL A 225 9.94 10.20 10.54
N LEU A 226 10.68 9.11 10.74
CA LEU A 226 11.02 8.58 12.06
C LEU A 226 12.55 8.60 12.25
N PRO A 227 13.06 8.70 13.47
CA PRO A 227 14.46 8.44 13.73
C PRO A 227 14.87 7.05 13.21
N LEU A 228 16.16 6.87 12.90
CA LEU A 228 16.67 5.53 12.62
C LEU A 228 16.72 4.74 13.94
N PRO A 229 16.06 3.55 14.02
CA PRO A 229 16.14 2.73 15.24
C PRO A 229 17.60 2.39 15.58
N ALA A 230 17.98 2.51 16.85
CA ALA A 230 19.31 2.17 17.31
C ALA A 230 19.62 0.69 17.02
N LYS A 231 20.86 0.39 16.64
CA LYS A 231 21.31 -1.03 16.58
C LYS A 231 21.21 -1.61 17.99
N ARG A 232 20.64 -2.82 18.15
CA ARG A 232 20.75 -3.53 19.42
C ARG A 232 22.23 -3.63 19.77
N GLY A 233 22.65 -3.03 20.87
CA GLY A 233 23.97 -3.29 21.42
C GLY A 233 24.11 -4.82 21.60
N LYS A 234 25.23 -5.40 21.20
CA LYS A 234 25.59 -6.74 21.63
C LYS A 234 25.54 -6.68 23.16
N LYS A 235 24.63 -7.41 23.79
CA LYS A 235 24.79 -7.70 25.21
C LYS A 235 26.12 -8.44 25.33
N SER A 236 27.11 -7.75 25.90
CA SER A 236 28.36 -8.36 26.36
C SER A 236 28.05 -9.42 27.38
#